data_815495f47d7e5e01f539d3cedd7f174c
#
_entry.id   815495f47d7e5e01f539d3cedd7f174c
#
_cell.length_a   1.000
_cell.length_b   1.000
_cell.length_c   1.000
_cell.angle_alpha   90.00
_cell.angle_beta   90.00
_cell.angle_gamma   90.00
#
_symmetry.space_group_name_H-M   'P 1'
#
loop_
_entity.id
_entity.type
_entity.pdbx_description
1 polymer ?
#
loop_
_entity_poly.entity_id
_entity_poly.type
_entity_poly.pdbx_seq_one_letter_code
_entity_poly.pdbx_strand_id
1 'polypeptide(L)'
;MELSVVMPCLNEAETVETCVRKAIGFFEEHGIDGEVVVADNGSTDGSQQLARDAGARVVPVIDKGYGNALMGGIRSARGKYVVMGDADDSYDFTALMPFLEQLRDGADLVMGNRFKGGIAPGAMPPLHRYLGNPVLSFIGRLFFGSKIGDFHCGLRAFNKESIMRLGLQTGGMEFASEMVVKATLAKYDIREVPTTLSPDGRSRPPHLNTWRDGWRHLRFLLLYSPRWLFLIPGLLFMTLGLIAGIALSFGPVTVGEIAFDVDTLVGASAAMIIGFQSVIFALLTKVYAMQEGFLPHDPRVKRVIDWLSLERGLVLGGLLALAGLAGLIASLLHWRVNNFGELNPRESLRIVVPAATALMMSLQAVFAALFVSILRIRRRQHPPVVDVAEEAAGVVDAAAHRVSREAAKAAEADDSDDSDDSDDSDDSDEPAAVANGAKSAKSAKAAKSAKSAKGGKAAEAPKSAETFGGGNVKIVNVKPKKADDSAEDGDAER
;
A
#
# COMPACT_ATOMS: atom_id res chain seq x y z
N MET A 1 -10.74 -27.11 -6.87
CA MET A 1 -11.10 -26.38 -5.62
C MET A 1 -11.74 -25.08 -5.98
N GLU A 2 -12.94 -24.83 -5.49
CA GLU A 2 -13.73 -23.67 -5.82
C GLU A 2 -13.47 -22.49 -4.84
N LEU A 3 -13.48 -22.78 -3.55
CA LEU A 3 -13.44 -21.76 -2.51
C LEU A 3 -12.33 -22.00 -1.49
N SER A 4 -11.61 -20.94 -1.11
CA SER A 4 -10.74 -20.93 0.06
C SER A 4 -11.22 -19.89 1.06
N VAL A 5 -11.41 -20.27 2.32
CA VAL A 5 -11.66 -19.32 3.42
C VAL A 5 -10.32 -19.00 4.07
N VAL A 6 -9.93 -17.72 4.05
CA VAL A 6 -8.64 -17.23 4.58
C VAL A 6 -8.90 -16.46 5.85
N MET A 7 -8.28 -16.89 6.94
CA MET A 7 -8.38 -16.28 8.27
C MET A 7 -7.00 -15.82 8.73
N PRO A 8 -6.77 -14.50 8.94
CA PRO A 8 -5.55 -14.03 9.59
C PRO A 8 -5.59 -14.40 11.07
N CYS A 9 -4.48 -14.90 11.61
CA CYS A 9 -4.41 -15.37 12.98
C CYS A 9 -3.20 -14.77 13.71
N LEU A 10 -3.43 -14.23 14.90
CA LEU A 10 -2.40 -13.84 15.84
C LEU A 10 -2.91 -13.98 17.28
N ASN A 11 -2.61 -15.13 17.90
CA ASN A 11 -3.05 -15.48 19.25
C ASN A 11 -4.59 -15.51 19.39
N GLU A 12 -5.25 -16.36 18.59
CA GLU A 12 -6.70 -16.55 18.55
C GLU A 12 -7.11 -17.96 19.05
N ALA A 13 -6.40 -18.52 20.04
CA ALA A 13 -6.66 -19.87 20.55
C ALA A 13 -8.10 -20.07 21.06
N GLU A 14 -8.76 -19.02 21.55
CA GLU A 14 -10.14 -19.10 22.08
C GLU A 14 -11.19 -19.27 20.96
N THR A 15 -10.90 -18.85 19.72
CA THR A 15 -11.94 -18.67 18.70
C THR A 15 -11.63 -19.36 17.36
N VAL A 16 -10.34 -19.56 17.04
CA VAL A 16 -9.92 -20.07 15.73
C VAL A 16 -10.51 -21.44 15.39
N GLU A 17 -10.60 -22.35 16.37
CA GLU A 17 -11.21 -23.68 16.18
C GLU A 17 -12.68 -23.56 15.75
N THR A 18 -13.44 -22.72 16.44
CA THR A 18 -14.86 -22.47 16.13
C THR A 18 -15.03 -21.90 14.74
N CYS A 19 -14.21 -20.90 14.36
CA CYS A 19 -14.25 -20.30 13.01
C CYS A 19 -13.95 -21.33 11.93
N VAL A 20 -12.92 -22.16 12.13
CA VAL A 20 -12.54 -23.21 11.17
C VAL A 20 -13.64 -24.24 11.01
N ARG A 21 -14.22 -24.73 12.12
CA ARG A 21 -15.32 -25.72 12.07
C ARG A 21 -16.57 -25.17 11.39
N LYS A 22 -16.93 -23.88 11.63
CA LYS A 22 -18.04 -23.24 10.91
C LYS A 22 -17.81 -23.20 9.41
N ALA A 23 -16.60 -22.85 8.95
CA ALA A 23 -16.27 -22.81 7.54
C ALA A 23 -16.24 -24.20 6.87
N ILE A 24 -15.74 -25.23 7.58
CA ILE A 24 -15.77 -26.62 7.09
C ILE A 24 -17.21 -27.12 7.02
N GLY A 25 -18.01 -26.90 8.06
CA GLY A 25 -19.43 -27.27 8.07
C GLY A 25 -20.20 -26.63 6.92
N PHE A 26 -19.90 -25.38 6.57
CA PHE A 26 -20.45 -24.73 5.37
C PHE A 26 -20.09 -25.49 4.08
N PHE A 27 -18.86 -25.95 3.94
CA PHE A 27 -18.45 -26.73 2.75
C PHE A 27 -19.19 -28.06 2.66
N GLU A 28 -19.32 -28.76 3.79
CA GLU A 28 -20.00 -30.06 3.87
C GLU A 28 -21.50 -29.93 3.59
N GLU A 29 -22.16 -28.93 4.19
CA GLU A 29 -23.60 -28.69 4.03
C GLU A 29 -23.98 -28.38 2.59
N HIS A 30 -23.12 -27.61 1.88
CA HIS A 30 -23.42 -27.13 0.53
C HIS A 30 -22.67 -27.90 -0.56
N GLY A 31 -21.91 -28.94 -0.23
CA GLY A 31 -21.15 -29.76 -1.18
C GLY A 31 -20.11 -28.96 -1.97
N ILE A 32 -19.44 -28.00 -1.31
CA ILE A 32 -18.45 -27.11 -1.93
C ILE A 32 -17.05 -27.73 -1.80
N ASP A 33 -16.32 -27.85 -2.91
CA ASP A 33 -14.90 -28.21 -2.92
C ASP A 33 -14.08 -27.02 -2.39
N GLY A 34 -13.81 -26.98 -1.09
CA GLY A 34 -13.20 -25.86 -0.39
C GLY A 34 -12.07 -26.24 0.56
N GLU A 35 -11.32 -25.24 1.01
CA GLU A 35 -10.31 -25.33 2.08
C GLU A 35 -10.41 -24.14 3.03
N VAL A 36 -9.98 -24.35 4.28
CA VAL A 36 -9.72 -23.27 5.23
C VAL A 36 -8.22 -23.07 5.34
N VAL A 37 -7.77 -21.82 5.17
CA VAL A 37 -6.39 -21.39 5.28
C VAL A 37 -6.27 -20.42 6.45
N VAL A 38 -5.58 -20.84 7.52
CA VAL A 38 -5.24 -19.97 8.64
C VAL A 38 -3.86 -19.38 8.40
N ALA A 39 -3.80 -18.08 8.15
CA ALA A 39 -2.56 -17.33 7.91
C ALA A 39 -2.01 -16.85 9.25
N ASP A 40 -1.10 -17.63 9.83
CA ASP A 40 -0.54 -17.36 11.15
C ASP A 40 0.57 -16.33 11.11
N ASN A 41 0.43 -15.25 11.85
CA ASN A 41 1.39 -14.15 11.92
C ASN A 41 2.31 -14.26 13.17
N GLY A 42 2.57 -15.49 13.59
CA GLY A 42 3.48 -15.84 14.69
C GLY A 42 2.79 -15.90 16.04
N SER A 43 1.72 -16.67 16.14
CA SER A 43 1.02 -17.00 17.37
C SER A 43 1.89 -17.83 18.32
N THR A 44 1.71 -17.63 19.62
CA THR A 44 2.45 -18.31 20.70
C THR A 44 1.54 -19.00 21.71
N ASP A 45 0.22 -18.96 21.48
CA ASP A 45 -0.83 -19.44 22.38
C ASP A 45 -1.42 -20.81 22.01
N GLY A 46 -0.85 -21.48 20.99
CA GLY A 46 -1.36 -22.76 20.49
C GLY A 46 -2.41 -22.66 19.39
N SER A 47 -2.80 -21.46 18.94
CA SER A 47 -3.76 -21.25 17.84
C SER A 47 -3.46 -22.08 16.59
N GLN A 48 -2.18 -22.24 16.24
CA GLN A 48 -1.74 -23.01 15.07
C GLN A 48 -2.13 -24.47 15.17
N GLN A 49 -1.98 -25.10 16.34
CA GLN A 49 -2.31 -26.50 16.54
C GLN A 49 -3.83 -26.68 16.52
N LEU A 50 -4.56 -25.83 17.25
CA LEU A 50 -6.04 -25.86 17.25
C LEU A 50 -6.63 -25.72 15.85
N ALA A 51 -6.06 -24.84 15.04
CA ALA A 51 -6.50 -24.67 13.65
C ALA A 51 -6.25 -25.93 12.79
N ARG A 52 -5.08 -26.61 12.95
CA ARG A 52 -4.79 -27.88 12.25
C ARG A 52 -5.72 -28.99 12.69
N ASP A 53 -5.93 -29.13 13.99
CA ASP A 53 -6.79 -30.18 14.57
C ASP A 53 -8.26 -30.00 14.15
N ALA A 54 -8.68 -28.74 13.90
CA ALA A 54 -9.97 -28.41 13.32
C ALA A 54 -10.08 -28.63 11.80
N GLY A 55 -8.96 -28.99 11.12
CA GLY A 55 -8.94 -29.29 9.68
C GLY A 55 -8.44 -28.16 8.78
N ALA A 56 -7.94 -27.05 9.31
CA ALA A 56 -7.39 -25.96 8.51
C ALA A 56 -5.94 -26.22 8.09
N ARG A 57 -5.58 -25.69 6.94
CA ARG A 57 -4.18 -25.58 6.50
C ARG A 57 -3.57 -24.29 7.06
N VAL A 58 -2.60 -24.45 7.97
CA VAL A 58 -1.91 -23.31 8.60
C VAL A 58 -0.71 -22.90 7.75
N VAL A 59 -0.66 -21.61 7.41
CA VAL A 59 0.41 -20.98 6.61
C VAL A 59 1.14 -19.96 7.49
N PRO A 60 2.42 -20.18 7.80
CA PRO A 60 3.19 -19.20 8.56
C PRO A 60 3.52 -17.98 7.70
N VAL A 61 3.27 -16.76 8.24
CA VAL A 61 3.58 -15.50 7.60
C VAL A 61 4.57 -14.73 8.48
N ILE A 62 5.80 -14.55 7.96
CA ILE A 62 6.92 -13.98 8.71
C ILE A 62 6.72 -12.48 8.94
N ASP A 63 6.33 -11.77 7.88
CA ASP A 63 6.12 -10.32 7.93
C ASP A 63 4.94 -9.98 8.82
N LYS A 64 5.20 -9.20 9.87
CA LYS A 64 4.16 -8.83 10.84
C LYS A 64 3.15 -7.84 10.25
N GLY A 65 1.89 -8.06 10.54
CA GLY A 65 0.78 -7.17 10.20
C GLY A 65 -0.42 -7.88 9.59
N TYR A 66 -1.59 -7.31 9.82
CA TYR A 66 -2.88 -7.84 9.37
C TYR A 66 -2.93 -8.05 7.84
N GLY A 67 -2.50 -7.03 7.07
CA GLY A 67 -2.46 -7.11 5.61
C GLY A 67 -1.45 -8.14 5.11
N ASN A 68 -0.29 -8.28 5.77
CA ASN A 68 0.70 -9.28 5.43
C ASN A 68 0.17 -10.68 5.67
N ALA A 69 -0.49 -10.93 6.81
CA ALA A 69 -1.14 -12.21 7.11
C ALA A 69 -2.17 -12.57 6.04
N LEU A 70 -3.09 -11.64 5.72
CA LEU A 70 -4.09 -11.84 4.67
C LEU A 70 -3.46 -12.11 3.31
N MET A 71 -2.48 -11.32 2.89
CA MET A 71 -1.83 -11.51 1.59
C MET A 71 -1.08 -12.85 1.51
N GLY A 72 -0.42 -13.27 2.59
CA GLY A 72 0.21 -14.59 2.68
C GLY A 72 -0.81 -15.73 2.54
N GLY A 73 -1.95 -15.63 3.22
CA GLY A 73 -3.06 -16.57 3.09
C GLY A 73 -3.67 -16.58 1.68
N ILE A 74 -3.94 -15.40 1.11
CA ILE A 74 -4.52 -15.25 -0.25
C ILE A 74 -3.59 -15.86 -1.31
N ARG A 75 -2.29 -15.59 -1.24
CA ARG A 75 -1.30 -16.19 -2.16
C ARG A 75 -1.31 -17.71 -2.07
N SER A 76 -1.37 -18.25 -0.86
CA SER A 76 -1.37 -19.69 -0.58
C SER A 76 -2.70 -20.38 -0.89
N ALA A 77 -3.81 -19.64 -0.95
CA ALA A 77 -5.13 -20.20 -1.24
C ALA A 77 -5.15 -20.91 -2.60
N ARG A 78 -5.85 -22.05 -2.68
CA ARG A 78 -5.96 -22.89 -3.89
C ARG A 78 -7.27 -22.69 -4.64
N GLY A 79 -8.28 -22.13 -3.96
CA GLY A 79 -9.59 -21.87 -4.55
C GLY A 79 -9.55 -20.79 -5.62
N LYS A 80 -10.45 -20.91 -6.59
CA LYS A 80 -10.73 -19.86 -7.58
C LYS A 80 -11.24 -18.60 -6.90
N TYR A 81 -12.09 -18.77 -5.90
CA TYR A 81 -12.64 -17.73 -5.07
C TYR A 81 -12.03 -17.79 -3.68
N VAL A 82 -11.92 -16.64 -3.05
CA VAL A 82 -11.41 -16.50 -1.69
C VAL A 82 -12.41 -15.71 -0.87
N VAL A 83 -12.77 -16.23 0.29
CA VAL A 83 -13.43 -15.47 1.36
C VAL A 83 -12.37 -15.14 2.40
N MET A 84 -12.26 -13.88 2.81
CA MET A 84 -11.47 -13.49 3.97
C MET A 84 -12.37 -13.05 5.11
N GLY A 85 -12.00 -13.41 6.33
CA GLY A 85 -12.70 -12.99 7.55
C GLY A 85 -11.82 -13.18 8.78
N ASP A 86 -12.11 -12.43 9.84
CA ASP A 86 -11.33 -12.47 11.06
C ASP A 86 -11.56 -13.78 11.85
N ALA A 87 -10.52 -14.30 12.52
CA ALA A 87 -10.59 -15.56 13.26
C ALA A 87 -11.11 -15.37 14.70
N ASP A 88 -11.85 -14.30 14.97
CA ASP A 88 -12.33 -13.89 16.30
C ASP A 88 -13.80 -14.21 16.59
N ASP A 89 -14.40 -14.99 15.69
CA ASP A 89 -15.80 -15.40 15.74
C ASP A 89 -16.82 -14.24 15.66
N SER A 90 -16.39 -13.06 15.22
CA SER A 90 -17.29 -11.92 15.02
C SER A 90 -18.14 -12.04 13.75
N TYR A 91 -17.72 -12.85 12.78
CA TYR A 91 -18.44 -13.13 11.53
C TYR A 91 -18.95 -14.57 11.47
N ASP A 92 -20.10 -14.74 10.84
CA ASP A 92 -20.71 -16.05 10.64
C ASP A 92 -20.21 -16.73 9.36
N PHE A 93 -19.29 -17.69 9.51
CA PHE A 93 -18.75 -18.46 8.40
C PHE A 93 -19.70 -19.56 7.88
N THR A 94 -20.89 -19.73 8.47
CA THR A 94 -21.93 -20.63 7.93
C THR A 94 -22.78 -19.92 6.86
N ALA A 95 -22.79 -18.58 6.83
CA ALA A 95 -23.63 -17.76 5.95
C ALA A 95 -22.84 -17.20 4.74
N LEU A 96 -22.01 -18.01 4.08
CA LEU A 96 -21.15 -17.57 2.96
C LEU A 96 -21.79 -17.73 1.58
N MET A 97 -22.93 -18.46 1.46
CA MET A 97 -23.55 -18.73 0.17
C MET A 97 -23.90 -17.46 -0.63
N PRO A 98 -24.47 -16.39 -0.03
CA PRO A 98 -24.75 -15.16 -0.77
C PRO A 98 -23.51 -14.50 -1.37
N PHE A 99 -22.34 -14.64 -0.74
CA PHE A 99 -21.07 -14.14 -1.29
C PHE A 99 -20.62 -14.98 -2.49
N LEU A 100 -20.71 -16.30 -2.37
CA LEU A 100 -20.29 -17.21 -3.42
C LEU A 100 -21.17 -17.10 -4.67
N GLU A 101 -22.48 -16.93 -4.49
CA GLU A 101 -23.43 -16.70 -5.59
C GLU A 101 -23.07 -15.43 -6.38
N GLN A 102 -22.75 -14.33 -5.72
CA GLN A 102 -22.33 -13.11 -6.39
C GLN A 102 -21.02 -13.30 -7.17
N LEU A 103 -20.07 -14.08 -6.65
CA LEU A 103 -18.83 -14.41 -7.34
C LEU A 103 -19.05 -15.33 -8.55
N ARG A 104 -19.96 -16.31 -8.43
CA ARG A 104 -20.37 -17.19 -9.53
C ARG A 104 -21.06 -16.38 -10.64
N ASP A 105 -21.80 -15.33 -10.27
CA ASP A 105 -22.46 -14.38 -11.19
C ASP A 105 -21.49 -13.31 -11.73
N GLY A 106 -20.19 -13.46 -11.52
CA GLY A 106 -19.14 -12.69 -12.17
C GLY A 106 -18.61 -11.49 -11.41
N ALA A 107 -19.00 -11.26 -10.14
CA ALA A 107 -18.39 -10.20 -9.33
C ALA A 107 -16.89 -10.45 -9.12
N ASP A 108 -16.12 -9.37 -9.15
CA ASP A 108 -14.68 -9.41 -8.82
C ASP A 108 -14.44 -9.37 -7.31
N LEU A 109 -15.25 -8.56 -6.60
CA LEU A 109 -15.18 -8.35 -5.16
C LEU A 109 -16.59 -8.24 -4.57
N VAL A 110 -16.84 -8.98 -3.51
CA VAL A 110 -18.11 -8.93 -2.74
C VAL A 110 -17.80 -8.52 -1.32
N MET A 111 -18.37 -7.40 -0.89
CA MET A 111 -18.18 -6.83 0.44
C MET A 111 -19.33 -7.21 1.34
N GLY A 112 -19.06 -7.63 2.57
CA GLY A 112 -20.06 -7.66 3.60
C GLY A 112 -20.52 -6.24 3.97
N ASN A 113 -21.79 -6.07 4.31
CA ASN A 113 -22.32 -4.81 4.82
C ASN A 113 -23.03 -5.06 6.16
N ARG A 114 -22.34 -4.71 7.25
CA ARG A 114 -22.82 -4.89 8.62
C ARG A 114 -23.98 -3.98 8.96
N PHE A 115 -24.04 -2.81 8.34
CA PHE A 115 -25.14 -1.87 8.55
C PHE A 115 -26.46 -2.32 7.90
N LYS A 116 -26.38 -3.15 6.86
CA LYS A 116 -27.55 -3.77 6.20
C LYS A 116 -27.93 -5.10 6.84
N GLY A 117 -26.96 -5.89 7.31
CA GLY A 117 -27.20 -7.23 7.84
C GLY A 117 -27.51 -7.26 9.34
N GLY A 118 -27.02 -6.26 10.08
CA GLY A 118 -27.25 -6.13 11.50
C GLY A 118 -25.98 -6.21 12.35
N ILE A 119 -25.92 -5.36 13.36
CA ILE A 119 -24.84 -5.29 14.34
C ILE A 119 -25.43 -5.62 15.70
N ALA A 120 -25.03 -6.78 16.26
CA ALA A 120 -25.51 -7.22 17.57
C ALA A 120 -25.09 -6.22 18.68
N PRO A 121 -25.83 -6.16 19.79
CA PRO A 121 -25.46 -5.33 20.93
C PRO A 121 -24.05 -5.68 21.43
N GLY A 122 -23.20 -4.66 21.64
CA GLY A 122 -21.82 -4.85 22.10
C GLY A 122 -20.80 -5.22 21.02
N ALA A 123 -21.21 -5.62 19.79
CA ALA A 123 -20.31 -6.05 18.73
C ALA A 123 -19.47 -4.92 18.11
N MET A 124 -19.93 -3.69 18.23
CA MET A 124 -19.20 -2.53 17.70
C MET A 124 -19.29 -1.35 18.66
N PRO A 125 -18.16 -0.74 19.04
CA PRO A 125 -18.15 0.46 19.88
C PRO A 125 -19.00 1.59 19.26
N PRO A 126 -19.76 2.38 20.06
CA PRO A 126 -20.64 3.45 19.52
C PRO A 126 -19.91 4.44 18.61
N LEU A 127 -18.68 4.81 18.97
CA LEU A 127 -17.86 5.72 18.15
C LEU A 127 -17.59 5.16 16.75
N HIS A 128 -17.32 3.85 16.64
CA HIS A 128 -17.14 3.18 15.34
C HIS A 128 -18.45 3.05 14.58
N ARG A 129 -19.55 2.74 15.28
CA ARG A 129 -20.86 2.50 14.68
C ARG A 129 -21.47 3.76 14.08
N TYR A 130 -21.42 4.88 14.80
CA TYR A 130 -22.14 6.09 14.42
C TYR A 130 -21.29 7.17 13.78
N LEU A 131 -19.97 7.17 14.01
CA LEU A 131 -19.06 8.19 13.49
C LEU A 131 -17.96 7.60 12.60
N GLY A 132 -17.10 6.74 13.13
CA GLY A 132 -15.88 6.30 12.45
C GLY A 132 -16.16 5.64 11.10
N ASN A 133 -16.86 4.51 11.09
CA ASN A 133 -17.13 3.77 9.86
C ASN A 133 -18.03 4.53 8.88
N PRO A 134 -19.13 5.21 9.29
CA PRO A 134 -19.94 6.01 8.36
C PRO A 134 -19.16 7.15 7.72
N VAL A 135 -18.38 7.90 8.50
CA VAL A 135 -17.58 9.04 7.99
C VAL A 135 -16.48 8.57 7.04
N LEU A 136 -15.70 7.55 7.42
CA LEU A 136 -14.64 7.03 6.57
C LEU A 136 -15.21 6.39 5.28
N SER A 137 -16.34 5.69 5.37
CA SER A 137 -17.02 5.15 4.19
C SER A 137 -17.57 6.26 3.29
N PHE A 138 -18.11 7.34 3.88
CA PHE A 138 -18.55 8.53 3.12
C PHE A 138 -17.37 9.18 2.40
N ILE A 139 -16.24 9.39 3.08
CA ILE A 139 -15.01 9.95 2.49
C ILE A 139 -14.51 9.03 1.35
N GLY A 140 -14.49 7.72 1.56
CA GLY A 140 -14.11 6.76 0.53
C GLY A 140 -15.00 6.85 -0.71
N ARG A 141 -16.32 6.94 -0.53
CA ARG A 141 -17.28 7.14 -1.64
C ARG A 141 -17.04 8.47 -2.36
N LEU A 142 -16.86 9.55 -1.62
CA LEU A 142 -16.64 10.90 -2.16
C LEU A 142 -15.32 10.98 -2.96
N PHE A 143 -14.25 10.39 -2.44
CA PHE A 143 -12.92 10.50 -3.06
C PHE A 143 -12.76 9.62 -4.29
N PHE A 144 -13.31 8.41 -4.26
CA PHE A 144 -13.08 7.41 -5.30
C PHE A 144 -14.30 7.11 -6.16
N GLY A 145 -15.48 7.63 -5.80
CA GLY A 145 -16.72 7.37 -6.55
C GLY A 145 -17.26 5.95 -6.34
N SER A 146 -16.88 5.28 -5.25
CA SER A 146 -17.36 3.95 -4.90
C SER A 146 -18.83 4.01 -4.44
N LYS A 147 -19.56 2.92 -4.63
CA LYS A 147 -20.96 2.78 -4.15
C LYS A 147 -21.05 2.00 -2.83
N ILE A 148 -19.92 1.55 -2.29
CA ILE A 148 -19.86 0.68 -1.12
C ILE A 148 -20.27 1.41 0.15
N GLY A 149 -21.18 0.82 0.91
CA GLY A 149 -21.72 1.37 2.16
C GLY A 149 -20.83 1.09 3.37
N ASP A 150 -20.21 -0.10 3.42
CA ASP A 150 -19.33 -0.51 4.52
C ASP A 150 -17.91 -0.84 4.02
N PHE A 151 -17.05 0.19 3.93
CA PHE A 151 -15.66 0.09 3.47
C PHE A 151 -14.78 -0.79 4.35
N HIS A 152 -15.14 -0.94 5.62
CA HIS A 152 -14.28 -1.53 6.65
C HIS A 152 -14.82 -2.87 7.17
N CYS A 153 -15.78 -3.49 6.48
CA CYS A 153 -16.20 -4.84 6.81
C CYS A 153 -15.03 -5.81 6.59
N GLY A 154 -14.71 -6.65 7.58
CA GLY A 154 -13.65 -7.65 7.49
C GLY A 154 -14.06 -8.85 6.62
N LEU A 155 -15.35 -9.23 6.64
CA LEU A 155 -15.83 -10.33 5.80
C LEU A 155 -16.00 -9.87 4.35
N ARG A 156 -15.22 -10.47 3.44
CA ARG A 156 -15.19 -10.18 2.01
C ARG A 156 -14.95 -11.45 1.22
N ALA A 157 -15.47 -11.48 0.01
CA ALA A 157 -15.19 -12.54 -0.92
C ALA A 157 -14.77 -11.98 -2.28
N PHE A 158 -13.90 -12.66 -3.00
CA PHE A 158 -13.38 -12.15 -4.25
C PHE A 158 -12.82 -13.24 -5.16
N ASN A 159 -12.75 -12.91 -6.43
CA ASN A 159 -11.97 -13.70 -7.37
C ASN A 159 -10.47 -13.51 -7.06
N LYS A 160 -9.77 -14.61 -6.79
CA LYS A 160 -8.35 -14.58 -6.40
C LYS A 160 -7.49 -13.87 -7.45
N GLU A 161 -7.68 -14.18 -8.70
CA GLU A 161 -6.89 -13.61 -9.79
C GLU A 161 -7.11 -12.09 -9.92
N SER A 162 -8.37 -11.63 -9.80
CA SER A 162 -8.70 -10.20 -9.82
C SER A 162 -7.98 -9.45 -8.70
N ILE A 163 -7.98 -9.96 -7.48
CA ILE A 163 -7.31 -9.31 -6.35
C ILE A 163 -5.78 -9.36 -6.47
N MET A 164 -5.22 -10.46 -6.93
CA MET A 164 -3.77 -10.56 -7.16
C MET A 164 -3.27 -9.56 -8.20
N ARG A 165 -4.07 -9.26 -9.25
CA ARG A 165 -3.75 -8.24 -10.26
C ARG A 165 -3.73 -6.81 -9.70
N LEU A 166 -4.41 -6.53 -8.59
CA LEU A 166 -4.41 -5.19 -7.98
C LEU A 166 -3.06 -4.80 -7.37
N GLY A 167 -2.18 -5.77 -7.10
CA GLY A 167 -0.87 -5.52 -6.52
C GLY A 167 -0.99 -4.80 -5.17
N LEU A 168 -1.73 -5.37 -4.21
CA LEU A 168 -1.89 -4.80 -2.87
C LEU A 168 -0.53 -4.82 -2.14
N GLN A 169 -0.20 -3.72 -1.46
CA GLN A 169 1.13 -3.49 -0.89
C GLN A 169 1.12 -3.17 0.60
N THR A 170 -0.02 -2.79 1.16
CA THR A 170 -0.09 -2.38 2.56
C THR A 170 -0.11 -3.58 3.49
N GLY A 171 0.82 -3.62 4.46
CA GLY A 171 0.94 -4.73 5.41
C GLY A 171 0.08 -4.59 6.66
N GLY A 172 -0.55 -3.42 6.91
CA GLY A 172 -1.32 -3.11 8.11
C GLY A 172 -2.84 -3.21 7.92
N MET A 173 -3.60 -2.57 8.82
CA MET A 173 -5.07 -2.52 8.78
C MET A 173 -5.60 -1.78 7.54
N GLU A 174 -4.81 -0.88 6.97
CA GLU A 174 -5.10 -0.15 5.74
C GLU A 174 -5.25 -1.05 4.51
N PHE A 175 -4.80 -2.30 4.55
CA PHE A 175 -5.02 -3.33 3.52
C PHE A 175 -6.49 -3.44 3.13
N ALA A 176 -7.37 -3.38 4.12
CA ALA A 176 -8.81 -3.43 3.91
C ALA A 176 -9.30 -2.26 3.04
N SER A 177 -8.77 -1.05 3.27
CA SER A 177 -9.10 0.14 2.49
C SER A 177 -8.43 0.12 1.11
N GLU A 178 -7.19 -0.35 1.02
CA GLU A 178 -6.45 -0.46 -0.24
C GLU A 178 -7.17 -1.35 -1.25
N MET A 179 -7.66 -2.51 -0.81
CA MET A 179 -8.40 -3.44 -1.65
C MET A 179 -9.61 -2.76 -2.30
N VAL A 180 -10.46 -2.08 -1.52
CA VAL A 180 -11.66 -1.42 -2.05
C VAL A 180 -11.30 -0.25 -2.97
N VAL A 181 -10.32 0.56 -2.58
CA VAL A 181 -9.88 1.72 -3.38
C VAL A 181 -9.30 1.27 -4.71
N LYS A 182 -8.37 0.32 -4.72
CA LYS A 182 -7.74 -0.17 -5.95
C LYS A 182 -8.76 -0.90 -6.85
N ALA A 183 -9.65 -1.73 -6.27
CA ALA A 183 -10.72 -2.38 -7.03
C ALA A 183 -11.68 -1.35 -7.67
N THR A 184 -12.07 -0.30 -6.92
CA THR A 184 -12.89 0.79 -7.44
C THR A 184 -12.20 1.54 -8.59
N LEU A 185 -10.92 1.86 -8.43
CA LEU A 185 -10.13 2.56 -9.45
C LEU A 185 -9.87 1.69 -10.69
N ALA A 186 -9.76 0.37 -10.52
CA ALA A 186 -9.66 -0.61 -11.60
C ALA A 186 -11.00 -0.87 -12.29
N LYS A 187 -12.11 -0.30 -11.77
CA LYS A 187 -13.48 -0.48 -12.26
C LYS A 187 -13.97 -1.93 -12.19
N TYR A 188 -13.58 -2.64 -11.16
CA TYR A 188 -14.07 -3.98 -10.90
C TYR A 188 -15.55 -3.98 -10.54
N ASP A 189 -16.24 -5.07 -10.80
CA ASP A 189 -17.61 -5.29 -10.32
C ASP A 189 -17.56 -5.60 -8.82
N ILE A 190 -17.93 -4.57 -8.03
CA ILE A 190 -17.92 -4.64 -6.57
C ILE A 190 -19.37 -4.65 -6.09
N ARG A 191 -19.77 -5.71 -5.40
CA ARG A 191 -21.12 -5.89 -4.86
C ARG A 191 -21.11 -5.91 -3.34
N GLU A 192 -22.29 -5.75 -2.73
CA GLU A 192 -22.46 -5.83 -1.27
C GLU A 192 -23.49 -6.88 -0.91
N VAL A 193 -23.19 -7.65 0.12
CA VAL A 193 -24.09 -8.63 0.75
C VAL A 193 -24.34 -8.21 2.20
N PRO A 194 -25.60 -8.16 2.66
CA PRO A 194 -25.90 -7.98 4.08
C PRO A 194 -25.18 -9.06 4.90
N THR A 195 -24.47 -8.65 5.96
CA THR A 195 -23.78 -9.57 6.86
C THR A 195 -23.96 -9.14 8.30
N THR A 196 -24.10 -10.10 9.20
CA THR A 196 -24.23 -9.84 10.62
C THR A 196 -22.85 -9.63 11.26
N LEU A 197 -22.80 -8.86 12.33
CA LEU A 197 -21.62 -8.75 13.20
C LEU A 197 -22.03 -9.10 14.62
N SER A 198 -21.40 -10.11 15.18
CA SER A 198 -21.55 -10.55 16.58
C SER A 198 -20.40 -10.00 17.44
N PRO A 199 -20.56 -9.91 18.76
CA PRO A 199 -19.43 -9.69 19.65
C PRO A 199 -18.35 -10.75 19.42
N ASP A 200 -17.08 -10.34 19.46
CA ASP A 200 -15.96 -11.26 19.34
C ASP A 200 -15.96 -12.26 20.51
N GLY A 201 -15.53 -13.48 20.24
CA GLY A 201 -15.49 -14.58 21.24
C GLY A 201 -14.26 -14.53 22.14
N ARG A 202 -13.49 -13.45 22.15
CA ARG A 202 -12.25 -13.30 22.90
C ARG A 202 -12.46 -12.75 24.29
N SER A 203 -11.70 -13.27 25.26
CA SER A 203 -11.65 -12.70 26.61
C SER A 203 -10.74 -11.46 26.72
N ARG A 204 -9.81 -11.29 25.77
CA ARG A 204 -8.86 -10.17 25.71
C ARG A 204 -9.38 -8.98 24.90
N PRO A 205 -8.91 -7.74 25.21
CA PRO A 205 -9.27 -6.57 24.41
C PRO A 205 -8.82 -6.73 22.94
N PRO A 206 -9.59 -6.20 21.98
CA PRO A 206 -9.20 -6.22 20.57
C PRO A 206 -7.90 -5.45 20.34
N HIS A 207 -7.09 -5.87 19.37
CA HIS A 207 -5.84 -5.21 18.99
C HIS A 207 -6.04 -3.81 18.35
N LEU A 208 -7.28 -3.44 18.05
CA LEU A 208 -7.66 -2.19 17.41
C LEU A 208 -7.57 -1.01 18.38
N ASN A 209 -6.83 0.04 17.96
CA ASN A 209 -6.84 1.33 18.63
C ASN A 209 -7.63 2.33 17.79
N THR A 210 -8.80 2.76 18.30
CA THR A 210 -9.79 3.57 17.60
C THR A 210 -9.19 4.81 16.90
N TRP A 211 -8.40 5.61 17.61
CA TRP A 211 -7.86 6.85 17.05
C TRP A 211 -6.68 6.61 16.12
N ARG A 212 -5.76 5.72 16.49
CA ARG A 212 -4.59 5.41 15.67
C ARG A 212 -4.98 4.74 14.35
N ASP A 213 -5.89 3.79 14.41
CA ASP A 213 -6.29 3.04 13.22
C ASP A 213 -7.29 3.86 12.37
N GLY A 214 -8.19 4.63 12.98
CA GLY A 214 -9.02 5.60 12.28
C GLY A 214 -8.19 6.65 11.53
N TRP A 215 -7.12 7.18 12.15
CA TRP A 215 -6.18 8.07 11.49
C TRP A 215 -5.42 7.40 10.35
N ARG A 216 -5.00 6.14 10.50
CA ARG A 216 -4.35 5.37 9.44
C ARG A 216 -5.24 5.23 8.21
N HIS A 217 -6.51 4.88 8.40
CA HIS A 217 -7.47 4.80 7.31
C HIS A 217 -7.71 6.16 6.64
N LEU A 218 -7.95 7.22 7.41
CA LEU A 218 -8.13 8.57 6.86
C LEU A 218 -6.89 9.03 6.10
N ARG A 219 -5.70 8.86 6.68
CA ARG A 219 -4.43 9.19 6.04
C ARG A 219 -4.25 8.43 4.73
N PHE A 220 -4.58 7.14 4.73
CA PHE A 220 -4.54 6.31 3.52
C PHE A 220 -5.45 6.88 2.44
N LEU A 221 -6.72 7.15 2.75
CA LEU A 221 -7.69 7.70 1.79
C LEU A 221 -7.23 9.06 1.22
N LEU A 222 -6.66 9.93 2.06
CA LEU A 222 -6.12 11.23 1.63
C LEU A 222 -4.92 11.05 0.69
N LEU A 223 -3.95 10.21 1.04
CA LEU A 223 -2.73 10.00 0.26
C LEU A 223 -3.02 9.33 -1.11
N TYR A 224 -4.02 8.46 -1.16
CA TYR A 224 -4.47 7.84 -2.42
C TYR A 224 -5.36 8.76 -3.26
N SER A 225 -5.72 9.94 -2.75
CA SER A 225 -6.53 10.93 -3.48
C SER A 225 -5.87 12.31 -3.58
N PRO A 226 -4.79 12.49 -4.36
CA PRO A 226 -4.15 13.78 -4.58
C PRO A 226 -5.11 14.86 -5.09
N ARG A 227 -6.21 14.45 -5.72
CA ARG A 227 -7.27 15.35 -6.19
C ARG A 227 -7.94 16.09 -5.04
N TRP A 228 -8.30 15.37 -3.96
CA TRP A 228 -9.01 15.95 -2.82
C TRP A 228 -8.05 16.59 -1.81
N LEU A 229 -6.83 16.05 -1.69
CA LEU A 229 -5.85 16.58 -0.76
C LEU A 229 -5.21 17.88 -1.25
N PHE A 230 -4.88 17.97 -2.54
CA PHE A 230 -4.10 19.07 -3.09
C PHE A 230 -4.82 19.83 -4.22
N LEU A 231 -5.41 19.14 -5.20
CA LEU A 231 -5.91 19.78 -6.42
C LEU A 231 -7.10 20.69 -6.14
N ILE A 232 -8.13 20.20 -5.46
CA ILE A 232 -9.37 20.95 -5.20
C ILE A 232 -9.10 22.15 -4.30
N PRO A 233 -8.46 21.99 -3.11
CA PRO A 233 -8.11 23.15 -2.29
C PRO A 233 -7.17 24.12 -3.00
N GLY A 234 -6.19 23.57 -3.75
CA GLY A 234 -5.25 24.40 -4.51
C GLY A 234 -5.92 25.26 -5.57
N LEU A 235 -6.82 24.69 -6.36
CA LEU A 235 -7.61 25.44 -7.33
C LEU A 235 -8.52 26.48 -6.66
N LEU A 236 -9.11 26.15 -5.53
CA LEU A 236 -9.95 27.10 -4.77
C LEU A 236 -9.13 28.30 -4.30
N PHE A 237 -7.99 28.09 -3.62
CA PHE A 237 -7.11 29.15 -3.18
C PHE A 237 -6.55 29.97 -4.34
N MET A 238 -6.13 29.31 -5.42
CA MET A 238 -5.59 29.99 -6.59
C MET A 238 -6.65 30.86 -7.29
N THR A 239 -7.87 30.36 -7.46
CA THR A 239 -8.94 31.12 -8.12
C THR A 239 -9.43 32.29 -7.25
N LEU A 240 -9.65 32.08 -5.95
CA LEU A 240 -10.02 33.14 -5.04
C LEU A 240 -8.92 34.20 -4.92
N GLY A 241 -7.66 33.77 -4.79
CA GLY A 241 -6.51 34.66 -4.75
C GLY A 241 -6.35 35.45 -6.06
N LEU A 242 -6.57 34.84 -7.22
CA LEU A 242 -6.49 35.50 -8.52
C LEU A 242 -7.59 36.56 -8.68
N ILE A 243 -8.85 36.20 -8.36
CA ILE A 243 -9.99 37.12 -8.47
C ILE A 243 -9.78 38.32 -7.56
N ALA A 244 -9.48 38.10 -6.26
CA ALA A 244 -9.23 39.15 -5.31
C ALA A 244 -7.99 39.97 -5.67
N GLY A 245 -6.90 39.29 -6.11
CA GLY A 245 -5.66 39.96 -6.53
C GLY A 245 -5.88 40.91 -7.72
N ILE A 246 -6.62 40.47 -8.74
CA ILE A 246 -6.95 41.33 -9.89
C ILE A 246 -7.82 42.52 -9.44
N ALA A 247 -8.91 42.25 -8.69
CA ALA A 247 -9.82 43.33 -8.24
C ALA A 247 -9.10 44.40 -7.44
N LEU A 248 -8.26 44.00 -6.46
CA LEU A 248 -7.56 44.89 -5.55
C LEU A 248 -6.34 45.61 -6.16
N SER A 249 -5.81 45.09 -7.28
CA SER A 249 -4.74 45.79 -8.01
C SER A 249 -5.19 47.12 -8.64
N PHE A 250 -6.49 47.26 -8.94
CA PHE A 250 -7.04 48.47 -9.53
C PHE A 250 -7.57 49.48 -8.49
N GLY A 251 -7.77 49.08 -7.26
CA GLY A 251 -8.26 49.98 -6.20
C GLY A 251 -8.85 49.19 -5.01
N PRO A 252 -9.23 49.90 -3.94
CA PRO A 252 -9.92 49.29 -2.83
C PRO A 252 -11.32 48.85 -3.24
N VAL A 253 -11.75 47.69 -2.74
CA VAL A 253 -13.11 47.13 -2.94
C VAL A 253 -13.88 47.29 -1.63
N THR A 254 -14.99 48.02 -1.64
CA THR A 254 -15.84 48.18 -0.47
C THR A 254 -17.08 47.30 -0.56
N VAL A 255 -17.36 46.58 0.50
CA VAL A 255 -18.59 45.78 0.66
C VAL A 255 -19.26 46.21 1.97
N GLY A 256 -20.35 46.98 1.85
CA GLY A 256 -20.96 47.61 3.00
C GLY A 256 -20.00 48.60 3.63
N GLU A 257 -19.74 48.48 4.94
CA GLU A 257 -18.82 49.32 5.71
C GLU A 257 -17.36 48.80 5.70
N ILE A 258 -17.11 47.63 5.10
CA ILE A 258 -15.78 47.00 5.09
C ILE A 258 -15.06 47.37 3.80
N ALA A 259 -13.88 47.97 3.92
CA ALA A 259 -12.99 48.25 2.82
C ALA A 259 -11.85 47.22 2.74
N PHE A 260 -11.83 46.48 1.68
CA PHE A 260 -10.72 45.57 1.33
C PHE A 260 -9.68 46.34 0.52
N ASP A 261 -8.44 46.35 0.98
CA ASP A 261 -7.36 47.12 0.35
C ASP A 261 -6.07 46.25 0.30
N VAL A 262 -4.94 46.85 0.41
CA VAL A 262 -3.60 46.28 0.22
C VAL A 262 -3.32 45.10 1.15
N ASP A 263 -3.79 45.17 2.41
CA ASP A 263 -3.65 44.04 3.34
C ASP A 263 -4.33 42.77 2.80
N THR A 264 -5.51 42.94 2.21
CA THR A 264 -6.23 41.84 1.55
C THR A 264 -5.55 41.40 0.26
N LEU A 265 -4.89 42.34 -0.48
CA LEU A 265 -4.10 42.01 -1.66
C LEU A 265 -2.91 41.09 -1.31
N VAL A 266 -2.22 41.34 -0.18
CA VAL A 266 -1.16 40.43 0.31
C VAL A 266 -1.72 39.09 0.66
N GLY A 267 -2.88 39.00 1.33
CA GLY A 267 -3.58 37.74 1.60
C GLY A 267 -3.98 37.00 0.32
N ALA A 268 -4.49 37.71 -0.69
CA ALA A 268 -4.84 37.16 -2.00
C ALA A 268 -3.60 36.61 -2.73
N SER A 269 -2.47 37.32 -2.68
CA SER A 269 -1.18 36.87 -3.21
C SER A 269 -0.71 35.57 -2.54
N ALA A 270 -0.75 35.52 -1.21
CA ALA A 270 -0.39 34.33 -0.45
C ALA A 270 -1.29 33.12 -0.83
N ALA A 271 -2.61 33.34 -0.93
CA ALA A 271 -3.56 32.32 -1.36
C ALA A 271 -3.24 31.79 -2.77
N MET A 272 -2.88 32.70 -3.69
CA MET A 272 -2.52 32.35 -5.07
C MET A 272 -1.25 31.50 -5.12
N ILE A 273 -0.21 31.86 -4.37
CA ILE A 273 1.06 31.14 -4.29
C ILE A 273 0.85 29.74 -3.67
N ILE A 274 0.14 29.66 -2.55
CA ILE A 274 -0.19 28.40 -1.87
C ILE A 274 -1.04 27.52 -2.78
N GLY A 275 -2.04 28.09 -3.44
CA GLY A 275 -2.90 27.40 -4.37
C GLY A 275 -2.13 26.82 -5.55
N PHE A 276 -1.26 27.59 -6.18
CA PHE A 276 -0.40 27.17 -7.29
C PHE A 276 0.55 26.03 -6.86
N GLN A 277 1.20 26.17 -5.71
CA GLN A 277 2.06 25.14 -5.15
C GLN A 277 1.28 23.84 -4.88
N SER A 278 0.05 23.93 -4.36
CA SER A 278 -0.81 22.78 -4.11
C SER A 278 -1.20 22.06 -5.41
N VAL A 279 -1.50 22.80 -6.48
CA VAL A 279 -1.78 22.22 -7.82
C VAL A 279 -0.54 21.47 -8.36
N ILE A 280 0.65 22.05 -8.18
CA ILE A 280 1.91 21.38 -8.53
C ILE A 280 2.06 20.07 -7.73
N PHE A 281 1.86 20.10 -6.43
CA PHE A 281 1.94 18.88 -5.61
C PHE A 281 0.91 17.82 -6.02
N ALA A 282 -0.32 18.22 -6.36
CA ALA A 282 -1.31 17.28 -6.88
C ALA A 282 -0.81 16.55 -8.13
N LEU A 283 -0.20 17.28 -9.07
CA LEU A 283 0.36 16.72 -10.28
C LEU A 283 1.54 15.78 -9.98
N LEU A 284 2.53 16.25 -9.22
CA LEU A 284 3.73 15.48 -8.89
C LEU A 284 3.40 14.19 -8.13
N THR A 285 2.54 14.28 -7.11
CA THR A 285 2.10 13.12 -6.33
C THR A 285 1.38 12.11 -7.20
N LYS A 286 0.52 12.57 -8.13
CA LYS A 286 -0.21 11.67 -9.02
C LYS A 286 0.72 11.00 -10.03
N VAL A 287 1.69 11.72 -10.57
CA VAL A 287 2.72 11.16 -11.47
C VAL A 287 3.51 10.07 -10.76
N TYR A 288 4.03 10.38 -9.57
CA TYR A 288 4.77 9.44 -8.76
C TYR A 288 3.94 8.19 -8.43
N ALA A 289 2.70 8.37 -7.94
CA ALA A 289 1.84 7.27 -7.58
C ALA A 289 1.47 6.35 -8.76
N MET A 290 1.38 6.90 -9.98
CA MET A 290 1.18 6.10 -11.20
C MET A 290 2.44 5.32 -11.61
N GLN A 291 3.63 5.88 -11.38
CA GLN A 291 4.90 5.23 -11.72
C GLN A 291 5.24 4.08 -10.77
N GLU A 292 4.96 4.26 -9.47
CA GLU A 292 5.18 3.22 -8.45
C GLU A 292 4.00 2.22 -8.36
N GLY A 293 3.01 2.30 -9.26
CA GLY A 293 1.90 1.35 -9.31
C GLY A 293 0.87 1.50 -8.17
N PHE A 294 0.93 2.60 -7.38
CA PHE A 294 -0.09 2.87 -6.35
C PHE A 294 -1.42 3.28 -6.96
N LEU A 295 -1.40 3.98 -8.10
CA LEU A 295 -2.59 4.41 -8.81
C LEU A 295 -2.59 3.88 -10.26
N PRO A 296 -3.75 3.55 -10.81
CA PRO A 296 -3.85 3.14 -12.20
C PRO A 296 -3.48 4.29 -13.15
N HIS A 297 -3.04 3.93 -14.35
CA HIS A 297 -2.72 4.88 -15.40
C HIS A 297 -3.96 5.68 -15.82
N ASP A 298 -3.89 7.01 -15.66
CA ASP A 298 -4.95 7.95 -16.04
C ASP A 298 -4.57 8.66 -17.37
N PRO A 299 -5.29 8.40 -18.47
CA PRO A 299 -4.99 9.03 -19.76
C PRO A 299 -5.09 10.57 -19.76
N ARG A 300 -5.90 11.14 -18.84
CA ARG A 300 -6.03 12.61 -18.71
C ARG A 300 -4.76 13.20 -18.12
N VAL A 301 -4.23 12.55 -17.07
CA VAL A 301 -2.98 12.97 -16.44
C VAL A 301 -1.81 12.80 -17.41
N LYS A 302 -1.76 11.70 -18.15
CA LYS A 302 -0.76 11.50 -19.19
C LYS A 302 -0.77 12.64 -20.20
N ARG A 303 -1.94 13.07 -20.69
CA ARG A 303 -2.04 14.23 -21.60
C ARG A 303 -1.53 15.53 -20.98
N VAL A 304 -1.85 15.81 -19.72
CA VAL A 304 -1.33 16.99 -19.01
C VAL A 304 0.19 16.93 -18.87
N ILE A 305 0.73 15.77 -18.51
CA ILE A 305 2.18 15.56 -18.40
C ILE A 305 2.88 15.69 -19.75
N ASP A 306 2.30 15.13 -20.81
CA ASP A 306 2.86 15.22 -22.18
C ASP A 306 2.79 16.65 -22.72
N TRP A 307 1.75 17.41 -22.31
CA TRP A 307 1.67 18.83 -22.60
C TRP A 307 2.66 19.65 -21.78
N LEU A 308 2.92 19.30 -20.53
CA LEU A 308 3.87 19.96 -19.61
C LEU A 308 5.29 19.41 -19.88
N SER A 309 5.80 19.60 -21.11
CA SER A 309 7.21 19.31 -21.39
C SER A 309 8.11 20.28 -20.61
N LEU A 310 9.38 19.89 -20.41
CA LEU A 310 10.37 20.76 -19.74
C LEU A 310 10.42 22.13 -20.42
N GLU A 311 10.46 22.16 -21.74
CA GLU A 311 10.59 23.37 -22.53
C GLU A 311 9.39 24.31 -22.33
N ARG A 312 8.17 23.76 -22.34
CA ARG A 312 6.95 24.56 -22.10
C ARG A 312 6.88 25.08 -20.67
N GLY A 313 7.29 24.26 -19.70
CA GLY A 313 7.37 24.68 -18.32
C GLY A 313 8.39 25.80 -18.10
N LEU A 314 9.54 25.73 -18.75
CA LEU A 314 10.57 26.79 -18.74
C LEU A 314 10.06 28.07 -19.45
N VAL A 315 9.36 27.94 -20.58
CA VAL A 315 8.74 29.07 -21.27
C VAL A 315 7.69 29.76 -20.39
N LEU A 316 6.79 28.98 -19.76
CA LEU A 316 5.79 29.51 -18.85
C LEU A 316 6.43 30.23 -17.66
N GLY A 317 7.43 29.59 -17.04
CA GLY A 317 8.22 30.20 -15.96
C GLY A 317 8.91 31.49 -16.42
N GLY A 318 9.53 31.47 -17.61
CA GLY A 318 10.18 32.63 -18.21
C GLY A 318 9.20 33.80 -18.45
N LEU A 319 8.01 33.52 -18.97
CA LEU A 319 6.96 34.54 -19.16
C LEU A 319 6.50 35.16 -17.83
N LEU A 320 6.30 34.35 -16.81
CA LEU A 320 5.96 34.82 -15.46
C LEU A 320 7.11 35.64 -14.83
N ALA A 321 8.37 35.22 -15.05
CA ALA A 321 9.54 35.97 -14.62
C ALA A 321 9.62 37.35 -15.29
N LEU A 322 9.42 37.40 -16.61
CA LEU A 322 9.40 38.65 -17.37
C LEU A 322 8.27 39.59 -16.89
N ALA A 323 7.07 39.06 -16.66
CA ALA A 323 5.95 39.84 -16.14
C ALA A 323 6.25 40.40 -14.74
N GLY A 324 6.79 39.58 -13.85
CA GLY A 324 7.19 40.00 -12.50
C GLY A 324 8.31 41.05 -12.52
N LEU A 325 9.34 40.81 -13.34
CA LEU A 325 10.44 41.79 -13.51
C LEU A 325 9.97 43.09 -14.09
N ALA A 326 9.11 43.07 -15.10
CA ALA A 326 8.50 44.25 -15.68
C ALA A 326 7.71 45.06 -14.61
N GLY A 327 6.95 44.37 -13.75
CA GLY A 327 6.25 45.01 -12.64
C GLY A 327 7.20 45.67 -11.63
N LEU A 328 8.31 45.00 -11.26
CA LEU A 328 9.32 45.61 -10.38
C LEU A 328 10.02 46.81 -11.02
N ILE A 329 10.34 46.71 -12.31
CA ILE A 329 10.90 47.85 -13.07
C ILE A 329 9.90 49.00 -13.11
N ALA A 330 8.62 48.73 -13.37
CA ALA A 330 7.58 49.73 -13.35
C ALA A 330 7.49 50.46 -11.97
N SER A 331 7.57 49.70 -10.87
CA SER A 331 7.63 50.25 -9.52
C SER A 331 8.86 51.13 -9.32
N LEU A 332 10.04 50.71 -9.80
CA LEU A 332 11.26 51.53 -9.72
C LEU A 332 11.16 52.78 -10.55
N LEU A 333 10.58 52.74 -11.75
CA LEU A 333 10.35 53.89 -12.60
C LEU A 333 9.34 54.87 -11.96
N HIS A 334 8.29 54.34 -11.34
CA HIS A 334 7.33 55.15 -10.57
C HIS A 334 8.02 55.89 -9.42
N TRP A 335 8.94 55.22 -8.70
CA TRP A 335 9.73 55.84 -7.66
C TRP A 335 10.68 56.93 -8.19
N ARG A 336 11.32 56.67 -9.32
CA ARG A 336 12.18 57.64 -10.02
C ARG A 336 11.41 58.92 -10.44
N VAL A 337 10.19 58.77 -10.98
CA VAL A 337 9.33 59.90 -11.36
C VAL A 337 8.99 60.79 -10.16
N ASN A 338 8.90 60.21 -8.96
CA ASN A 338 8.71 60.95 -7.72
C ASN A 338 10.05 61.37 -7.07
N ASN A 339 11.11 61.53 -7.87
CA ASN A 339 12.45 61.96 -7.43
C ASN A 339 13.03 61.10 -6.29
N PHE A 340 12.71 59.81 -6.23
CA PHE A 340 13.09 58.89 -5.16
C PHE A 340 12.64 59.34 -3.75
N GLY A 341 11.61 60.18 -3.68
CA GLY A 341 11.00 60.63 -2.42
C GLY A 341 10.06 59.59 -1.80
N GLU A 342 9.27 60.06 -0.82
CA GLU A 342 8.27 59.19 -0.15
C GLU A 342 7.18 58.81 -1.14
N LEU A 343 6.91 57.48 -1.25
CA LEU A 343 5.82 56.94 -2.03
C LEU A 343 4.61 56.66 -1.14
N ASN A 344 3.41 56.79 -1.72
CA ASN A 344 2.21 56.26 -1.10
C ASN A 344 2.32 54.73 -1.01
N PRO A 345 2.39 54.13 0.20
CA PRO A 345 2.57 52.71 0.37
C PRO A 345 1.49 51.87 -0.34
N ARG A 346 0.24 52.37 -0.38
CA ARG A 346 -0.89 51.69 -0.99
C ARG A 346 -0.71 51.55 -2.52
N GLU A 347 -0.25 52.58 -3.19
CA GLU A 347 -0.02 52.59 -4.64
C GLU A 347 1.18 51.72 -5.03
N SER A 348 2.27 51.84 -4.27
CA SER A 348 3.47 51.06 -4.49
C SER A 348 3.21 49.57 -4.30
N LEU A 349 2.52 49.15 -3.24
CA LEU A 349 2.25 47.75 -2.96
C LEU A 349 1.30 47.11 -4.00
N ARG A 350 0.39 47.88 -4.61
CA ARG A 350 -0.46 47.33 -5.71
C ARG A 350 0.31 46.92 -6.96
N ILE A 351 1.52 47.47 -7.13
CA ILE A 351 2.42 47.05 -8.25
C ILE A 351 3.37 45.97 -7.76
N VAL A 352 3.98 46.17 -6.59
CA VAL A 352 5.04 45.28 -6.08
C VAL A 352 4.51 43.89 -5.70
N VAL A 353 3.32 43.81 -5.05
CA VAL A 353 2.77 42.52 -4.60
C VAL A 353 2.43 41.58 -5.76
N PRO A 354 1.71 41.99 -6.82
CA PRO A 354 1.50 41.14 -8.00
C PRO A 354 2.80 40.79 -8.72
N ALA A 355 3.75 41.72 -8.82
CA ALA A 355 5.05 41.46 -9.43
C ALA A 355 5.86 40.40 -8.70
N ALA A 356 5.94 40.50 -7.37
CA ALA A 356 6.58 39.51 -6.52
C ALA A 356 5.87 38.16 -6.58
N THR A 357 4.53 38.15 -6.62
CA THR A 357 3.73 36.94 -6.80
C THR A 357 4.09 36.21 -8.10
N ALA A 358 4.17 36.96 -9.21
CA ALA A 358 4.54 36.41 -10.52
C ALA A 358 5.95 35.81 -10.52
N LEU A 359 6.93 36.45 -9.86
CA LEU A 359 8.28 35.93 -9.70
C LEU A 359 8.32 34.63 -8.87
N MET A 360 7.60 34.57 -7.75
CA MET A 360 7.52 33.37 -6.92
C MET A 360 6.88 32.22 -7.69
N MET A 361 5.78 32.47 -8.42
CA MET A 361 5.13 31.45 -9.24
C MET A 361 6.00 31.01 -10.43
N SER A 362 6.80 31.93 -11.00
CA SER A 362 7.79 31.61 -12.04
C SER A 362 8.78 30.56 -11.54
N LEU A 363 9.40 30.80 -10.40
CA LEU A 363 10.37 29.88 -9.80
C LEU A 363 9.76 28.50 -9.51
N GLN A 364 8.54 28.50 -8.96
CA GLN A 364 7.79 27.26 -8.73
C GLN A 364 7.49 26.50 -10.01
N ALA A 365 7.10 27.20 -11.10
CA ALA A 365 6.83 26.58 -12.40
C ALA A 365 8.08 25.93 -12.99
N VAL A 366 9.23 26.63 -12.92
CA VAL A 366 10.52 26.09 -13.36
C VAL A 366 10.90 24.82 -12.57
N PHE A 367 10.84 24.87 -11.26
CA PHE A 367 11.14 23.71 -10.42
C PHE A 367 10.18 22.56 -10.66
N ALA A 368 8.90 22.84 -10.84
CA ALA A 368 7.92 21.81 -11.18
C ALA A 368 8.23 21.14 -12.52
N ALA A 369 8.59 21.89 -13.54
CA ALA A 369 8.95 21.38 -14.85
C ALA A 369 10.20 20.48 -14.80
N LEU A 370 11.24 20.92 -14.08
CA LEU A 370 12.45 20.13 -13.85
C LEU A 370 12.11 18.83 -13.09
N PHE A 371 11.32 18.91 -12.04
CA PHE A 371 10.97 17.74 -11.24
C PHE A 371 10.10 16.73 -12.01
N VAL A 372 9.11 17.20 -12.77
CA VAL A 372 8.33 16.33 -13.68
C VAL A 372 9.25 15.66 -14.70
N SER A 373 10.24 16.37 -15.23
CA SER A 373 11.21 15.81 -16.17
C SER A 373 12.05 14.71 -15.53
N ILE A 374 12.51 14.91 -14.28
CA ILE A 374 13.23 13.89 -13.51
C ILE A 374 12.37 12.65 -13.28
N LEU A 375 11.12 12.83 -12.88
CA LEU A 375 10.18 11.72 -12.68
C LEU A 375 9.94 10.94 -14.00
N ARG A 376 10.04 11.57 -15.16
CA ARG A 376 9.86 10.91 -16.47
C ARG A 376 11.06 10.09 -16.94
N ILE A 377 12.21 10.19 -16.29
CA ILE A 377 13.38 9.36 -16.62
C ILE A 377 13.01 7.90 -16.34
N ARG A 378 12.87 7.11 -17.41
CA ARG A 378 12.57 5.67 -17.31
C ARG A 378 13.72 4.99 -16.58
N ARG A 379 13.46 4.47 -15.40
CA ARG A 379 14.33 3.48 -14.79
C ARG A 379 14.28 2.23 -15.66
N ARG A 380 15.43 1.73 -16.12
CA ARG A 380 15.51 0.35 -16.59
C ARG A 380 15.08 -0.51 -15.40
N GLN A 381 13.94 -1.19 -15.54
CA GLN A 381 13.68 -2.31 -14.65
C GLN A 381 14.79 -3.30 -14.93
N HIS A 382 15.75 -3.42 -14.02
CA HIS A 382 16.56 -4.62 -14.01
C HIS A 382 15.54 -5.76 -13.85
N PRO A 383 15.58 -6.80 -14.72
CA PRO A 383 14.85 -8.01 -14.39
C PRO A 383 15.24 -8.37 -12.95
N PRO A 384 14.30 -8.87 -12.13
CA PRO A 384 14.64 -9.31 -10.79
C PRO A 384 15.91 -10.15 -10.96
N VAL A 385 16.93 -9.87 -10.15
CA VAL A 385 18.10 -10.73 -10.04
C VAL A 385 17.48 -12.06 -9.66
N VAL A 386 17.33 -12.93 -10.67
CA VAL A 386 16.92 -14.31 -10.43
C VAL A 386 18.05 -14.82 -9.59
N ASP A 387 17.77 -15.17 -8.35
CA ASP A 387 18.78 -15.67 -7.44
C ASP A 387 19.25 -16.98 -8.07
N VAL A 388 20.43 -16.94 -8.71
CA VAL A 388 21.02 -18.07 -9.43
C VAL A 388 21.11 -19.29 -8.49
N ALA A 389 21.10 -19.06 -7.17
CA ALA A 389 21.02 -20.07 -6.15
C ALA A 389 19.64 -20.75 -6.09
N GLU A 390 18.54 -20.05 -6.31
CA GLU A 390 17.17 -20.60 -6.30
C GLU A 390 16.89 -21.37 -7.59
N GLU A 391 17.39 -20.89 -8.73
CA GLU A 391 17.31 -21.62 -10.01
C GLU A 391 18.21 -22.87 -10.02
N ALA A 392 19.40 -22.77 -9.41
CA ALA A 392 20.27 -23.94 -9.21
C ALA A 392 19.67 -24.96 -8.24
N ALA A 393 18.99 -24.53 -7.17
CA ALA A 393 18.29 -25.40 -6.23
C ALA A 393 17.11 -26.11 -6.92
N GLY A 394 16.34 -25.41 -7.74
CA GLY A 394 15.23 -26.00 -8.53
C GLY A 394 15.71 -27.00 -9.58
N VAL A 395 16.86 -26.78 -10.21
CA VAL A 395 17.47 -27.71 -11.16
C VAL A 395 18.02 -28.96 -10.45
N VAL A 396 18.61 -28.81 -9.26
CA VAL A 396 19.08 -29.95 -8.44
C VAL A 396 17.93 -30.81 -7.94
N ASP A 397 16.83 -30.17 -7.51
CA ASP A 397 15.63 -30.89 -7.04
C ASP A 397 14.93 -31.64 -8.19
N ALA A 398 14.85 -31.01 -9.37
CA ALA A 398 14.32 -31.66 -10.58
C ALA A 398 15.19 -32.83 -11.07
N ALA A 399 16.52 -32.73 -10.93
CA ALA A 399 17.46 -33.80 -11.23
C ALA A 399 17.35 -34.95 -10.22
N ALA A 400 17.21 -34.63 -8.91
CA ALA A 400 17.00 -35.63 -7.87
C ALA A 400 15.69 -36.39 -8.06
N HIS A 401 14.62 -35.74 -8.45
CA HIS A 401 13.33 -36.38 -8.79
C HIS A 401 13.39 -37.25 -10.05
N ARG A 402 14.23 -36.90 -11.05
CA ARG A 402 14.44 -37.76 -12.22
C ARG A 402 15.21 -39.02 -11.86
N VAL A 403 16.29 -38.90 -11.09
CA VAL A 403 17.08 -40.03 -10.61
C VAL A 403 16.25 -40.96 -9.74
N SER A 404 15.40 -40.44 -8.84
CA SER A 404 14.49 -41.28 -8.05
C SER A 404 13.45 -42.03 -8.90
N ARG A 405 12.93 -41.43 -9.97
CA ARG A 405 11.99 -42.09 -10.90
C ARG A 405 12.67 -43.14 -11.75
N GLU A 406 13.91 -42.91 -12.17
CA GLU A 406 14.68 -43.92 -12.93
C GLU A 406 15.08 -45.08 -12.03
N ALA A 407 15.45 -44.84 -10.77
CA ALA A 407 15.72 -45.90 -9.80
C ALA A 407 14.47 -46.71 -9.46
N ALA A 408 13.29 -46.10 -9.34
CA ALA A 408 12.03 -46.80 -9.11
C ALA A 408 11.63 -47.67 -10.33
N LYS A 409 11.85 -47.20 -11.56
CA LYS A 409 11.62 -47.98 -12.77
C LYS A 409 12.60 -49.13 -12.94
N ALA A 410 13.85 -48.97 -12.49
CA ALA A 410 14.85 -50.07 -12.52
C ALA A 410 14.52 -51.15 -11.47
N ALA A 411 13.96 -50.75 -10.31
CA ALA A 411 13.52 -51.70 -9.29
C ALA A 411 12.26 -52.50 -9.72
N GLU A 412 11.35 -51.91 -10.49
CA GLU A 412 10.18 -52.57 -11.06
C GLU A 412 10.54 -53.53 -12.21
N ALA A 413 11.70 -53.34 -12.86
CA ALA A 413 12.17 -54.21 -13.94
C ALA A 413 12.93 -55.45 -13.44
N ASP A 414 13.45 -55.45 -12.21
CA ASP A 414 14.21 -56.57 -11.61
C ASP A 414 13.29 -57.61 -10.91
N ASP A 415 12.01 -57.27 -10.71
CA ASP A 415 11.02 -58.17 -10.06
C ASP A 415 10.18 -58.98 -11.05
N SER A 416 10.53 -58.95 -12.35
CA SER A 416 9.77 -59.67 -13.40
C SER A 416 10.48 -60.88 -14.03
N ASP A 417 11.66 -61.29 -13.52
CA ASP A 417 12.46 -62.37 -14.11
C ASP A 417 12.73 -63.55 -13.16
N ASP A 418 11.69 -64.04 -12.48
CA ASP A 418 11.76 -65.31 -11.72
C ASP A 418 10.41 -66.06 -11.83
N SER A 419 10.17 -66.67 -12.98
CA SER A 419 9.37 -67.95 -13.11
C SER A 419 9.42 -68.43 -14.56
N ASP A 420 10.16 -69.45 -14.87
CA ASP A 420 9.69 -70.75 -15.28
C ASP A 420 10.84 -71.65 -15.80
N ASP A 421 10.98 -72.72 -15.05
CA ASP A 421 11.71 -73.93 -15.38
C ASP A 421 11.05 -74.63 -16.57
N SER A 422 11.87 -75.25 -17.38
CA SER A 422 11.87 -76.65 -17.76
C SER A 422 12.23 -76.95 -19.24
N ASP A 423 13.25 -77.76 -19.32
CA ASP A 423 13.47 -78.88 -20.20
C ASP A 423 13.77 -78.77 -21.71
N ASP A 424 14.86 -79.38 -21.95
CA ASP A 424 15.23 -80.34 -23.06
C ASP A 424 16.02 -79.83 -24.27
N SER A 425 17.25 -80.39 -24.25
CA SER A 425 17.95 -81.14 -25.32
C SER A 425 18.45 -80.43 -26.59
N ASP A 426 19.73 -80.67 -26.69
CA ASP A 426 20.52 -81.18 -27.85
C ASP A 426 20.94 -80.25 -29.01
N ASP A 427 22.22 -80.34 -29.14
CA ASP A 427 23.05 -80.44 -30.33
C ASP A 427 23.60 -79.24 -31.09
N SER A 428 24.91 -79.22 -30.99
CA SER A 428 25.91 -79.07 -32.07
C SER A 428 26.14 -77.68 -32.71
N ASP A 429 27.43 -77.49 -32.71
CA ASP A 429 28.27 -76.84 -33.71
C ASP A 429 28.65 -75.39 -33.59
N GLU A 430 29.88 -75.25 -33.09
CA GLU A 430 30.85 -74.23 -33.45
C GLU A 430 31.18 -74.18 -34.97
N PRO A 431 31.94 -73.23 -35.54
CA PRO A 431 32.62 -72.08 -35.03
C PRO A 431 32.71 -70.86 -36.00
N ALA A 432 33.54 -69.94 -35.55
CA ALA A 432 34.37 -68.99 -36.30
C ALA A 432 33.84 -67.50 -36.47
N ALA A 433 34.40 -66.68 -35.86
CA ALA A 433 35.59 -65.81 -36.08
C ALA A 433 35.34 -64.42 -36.66
N VAL A 434 36.13 -63.54 -36.15
CA VAL A 434 36.78 -62.33 -36.70
C VAL A 434 36.05 -61.01 -36.33
N ALA A 435 36.53 -60.30 -35.40
CA ALA A 435 37.68 -59.38 -35.23
C ALA A 435 37.40 -57.90 -35.51
N ASN A 436 37.99 -57.16 -34.66
CA ASN A 436 38.46 -55.72 -34.80
C ASN A 436 37.44 -54.65 -34.54
N GLY A 437 37.76 -53.64 -33.74
CA GLY A 437 38.95 -53.07 -33.16
C GLY A 437 38.54 -51.89 -32.31
N ALA A 438 39.02 -51.79 -31.16
CA ALA A 438 40.13 -50.95 -30.70
C ALA A 438 39.91 -49.45 -30.84
N LYS A 439 39.88 -48.72 -29.82
CA LYS A 439 40.90 -48.05 -29.03
C LYS A 439 40.21 -46.99 -28.17
N SER A 440 40.44 -47.02 -26.93
CA SER A 440 41.50 -46.38 -26.13
C SER A 440 41.13 -44.95 -25.75
N ALA A 441 41.32 -44.43 -24.63
CA ALA A 441 42.07 -44.72 -23.45
C ALA A 441 41.86 -43.57 -22.44
N LYS A 442 41.94 -43.96 -21.18
CA LYS A 442 42.79 -43.32 -20.17
C LYS A 442 42.51 -41.84 -19.82
N SER A 443 42.54 -41.39 -18.64
CA SER A 443 43.09 -41.81 -17.35
C SER A 443 42.92 -40.62 -16.42
N ALA A 444 42.75 -40.75 -15.27
CA ALA A 444 43.42 -40.89 -13.99
C ALA A 444 43.06 -39.72 -13.09
N LYS A 445 42.55 -39.97 -11.89
CA LYS A 445 43.28 -40.16 -10.64
C LYS A 445 44.18 -39.02 -10.22
N ALA A 446 43.82 -38.35 -9.12
CA ALA A 446 44.61 -38.27 -7.86
C ALA A 446 43.94 -37.22 -6.98
N ALA A 447 43.45 -37.51 -5.87
CA ALA A 447 44.06 -37.82 -4.56
C ALA A 447 44.43 -36.61 -3.77
N LYS A 448 43.70 -36.39 -2.71
CA LYS A 448 44.06 -36.44 -1.29
C LYS A 448 45.17 -35.49 -0.77
N SER A 449 44.76 -34.90 0.33
CA SER A 449 45.53 -34.57 1.59
C SER A 449 46.03 -33.14 1.63
N ALA A 450 46.07 -32.44 2.72
CA ALA A 450 45.91 -32.70 4.13
C ALA A 450 45.82 -31.34 4.87
N LYS A 451 45.08 -31.37 5.96
CA LYS A 451 45.39 -30.90 7.31
C LYS A 451 46.31 -29.69 7.54
N SER A 452 45.76 -28.75 8.34
CA SER A 452 46.37 -28.24 9.60
C SER A 452 47.36 -27.11 9.53
N ALA A 453 47.01 -25.95 10.09
CA ALA A 453 47.65 -25.32 11.29
C ALA A 453 47.12 -23.89 11.45
N LYS A 454 46.54 -23.69 12.56
CA LYS A 454 46.78 -22.75 13.68
C LYS A 454 47.68 -21.54 13.39
N GLY A 455 47.13 -20.39 13.78
CA GLY A 455 47.97 -19.38 14.48
C GLY A 455 47.92 -17.99 13.87
N GLY A 456 47.18 -17.09 14.45
CA GLY A 456 47.75 -16.00 15.19
C GLY A 456 47.84 -14.66 14.49
N LYS A 457 47.23 -13.73 15.18
CA LYS A 457 47.62 -12.32 15.36
C LYS A 457 46.87 -11.24 14.58
N ALA A 458 46.35 -10.40 15.40
CA ALA A 458 45.77 -9.06 15.19
C ALA A 458 46.78 -8.10 14.53
N ALA A 459 46.27 -7.17 13.73
CA ALA A 459 46.77 -5.82 13.51
C ALA A 459 45.60 -4.99 12.96
N GLU A 460 45.04 -4.12 13.77
CA GLU A 460 45.24 -2.66 13.80
C GLU A 460 44.77 -1.93 12.54
N ALA A 461 43.72 -1.13 12.78
CA ALA A 461 43.18 -0.09 11.91
C ALA A 461 44.14 1.12 11.84
N PRO A 462 44.00 1.98 10.85
CA PRO A 462 44.31 3.39 11.06
C PRO A 462 43.04 4.25 11.07
N LYS A 463 42.99 5.07 12.13
CA LYS A 463 42.19 6.26 12.31
C LYS A 463 42.61 7.35 11.33
N SER A 464 41.66 8.07 10.77
CA SER A 464 41.81 9.50 10.55
C SER A 464 40.47 10.21 10.82
N ALA A 465 40.53 11.06 11.81
CA ALA A 465 39.49 11.97 12.25
C ALA A 465 39.59 13.26 11.43
N GLU A 466 38.43 13.84 11.09
CA GLU A 466 38.31 15.28 11.01
C GLU A 466 37.01 15.72 11.67
N THR A 467 37.25 16.54 12.69
CA THR A 467 36.32 17.19 13.61
C THR A 467 35.71 18.42 12.94
N PHE A 468 34.40 18.58 12.97
CA PHE A 468 33.81 19.93 12.95
C PHE A 468 32.75 20.05 14.05
N GLY A 469 33.01 20.98 14.90
CA GLY A 469 32.38 21.89 15.81
C GLY A 469 31.01 21.58 16.33
N GLY A 470 30.94 21.44 17.67
CA GLY A 470 29.75 21.30 18.46
C GLY A 470 28.94 22.60 18.61
N GLY A 471 27.65 22.45 18.67
CA GLY A 471 26.71 23.42 19.21
C GLY A 471 25.81 22.74 20.25
N ASN A 472 26.10 23.00 21.51
CA ASN A 472 25.32 22.56 22.66
C ASN A 472 23.94 23.20 22.68
N VAL A 473 22.88 22.42 22.57
CA VAL A 473 21.52 22.84 22.95
C VAL A 473 21.17 22.17 24.29
N LYS A 474 21.11 23.00 25.34
CA LYS A 474 20.60 22.60 26.65
C LYS A 474 19.08 22.39 26.57
N ILE A 475 18.65 21.18 26.85
CA ILE A 475 17.25 20.87 27.10
C ILE A 475 16.96 21.22 28.57
N VAL A 476 16.14 22.24 28.80
CA VAL A 476 15.61 22.59 30.11
C VAL A 476 14.35 21.76 30.37
N ASN A 477 14.42 20.85 31.30
CA ASN A 477 13.28 20.11 31.82
C ASN A 477 12.49 21.00 32.79
N VAL A 478 11.28 21.37 32.41
CA VAL A 478 10.31 22.06 33.28
C VAL A 478 9.35 21.01 33.86
N LYS A 479 9.44 20.76 35.17
CA LYS A 479 8.46 19.98 35.93
C LYS A 479 7.18 20.81 36.14
N PRO A 480 5.98 20.19 36.06
CA PRO A 480 4.75 20.89 36.38
C PRO A 480 4.59 21.12 37.90
N LYS A 481 4.19 22.33 38.25
CA LYS A 481 3.88 22.81 39.61
C LYS A 481 2.48 22.30 40.00
N LYS A 482 2.39 21.70 41.19
CA LYS A 482 1.15 21.31 41.86
C LYS A 482 0.32 22.57 42.18
N ALA A 483 -0.98 22.48 41.93
CA ALA A 483 -1.95 23.47 42.44
C ALA A 483 -2.27 23.14 43.89
N ASP A 484 -2.21 24.18 44.72
CA ASP A 484 -2.68 24.20 46.12
C ASP A 484 -4.15 24.59 46.14
N ASP A 485 -4.93 23.81 46.87
CA ASP A 485 -6.28 24.12 47.32
C ASP A 485 -6.25 25.24 48.38
N SER A 486 -7.05 26.27 48.21
CA SER A 486 -7.63 27.00 49.32
C SER A 486 -8.99 27.56 48.92
N ALA A 487 -9.99 27.08 49.61
CA ALA A 487 -11.35 27.57 49.65
C ALA A 487 -11.39 28.99 50.24
N GLU A 488 -12.33 29.80 49.78
CA GLU A 488 -13.11 30.71 50.67
C GLU A 488 -14.40 31.16 49.99
N ASP A 489 -15.42 31.14 50.79
CA ASP A 489 -16.82 31.57 50.63
C ASP A 489 -17.00 33.02 50.25
N GLY A 490 -18.16 33.36 49.69
CA GLY A 490 -18.64 34.73 49.64
C GLY A 490 -19.81 35.01 48.68
N ASP A 491 -20.97 34.72 49.16
CA ASP A 491 -22.28 35.38 49.00
C ASP A 491 -22.54 36.47 47.97
N ALA A 492 -23.72 36.32 47.35
CA ALA A 492 -24.85 37.27 47.19
C ALA A 492 -24.94 38.25 46.04
N GLU A 493 -26.11 38.12 45.36
CA GLU A 493 -27.00 39.17 44.80
C GLU A 493 -26.55 40.03 43.58
N ARG A 494 -27.12 39.74 42.48
CA ARG A 494 -28.25 40.39 41.76
C ARG A 494 -28.41 39.86 40.34
#